data_9a68615575417e8a7713dd4ca2e9fea7
#
_entry.id   9a68615575417e8a7713dd4ca2e9fea7
#
_cell.length_a   1.000
_cell.length_b   1.000
_cell.length_c   1.000
_cell.angle_alpha   90.00
_cell.angle_beta   90.00
_cell.angle_gamma   90.00
#
_symmetry.space_group_name_H-M   'P 1'
#
loop_
_entity.id
_entity.type
_entity.pdbx_description
1 polymer ?
#
loop_
_entity_poly.entity_id
_entity_poly.type
_entity_poly.pdbx_seq_one_letter_code
_entity_poly.pdbx_strand_id
1 'polypeptide(L)'
;SLLNLTIGSEGPLGIITELTLKVLPAPKETVSLIIPFEGLDECIATVPKFMKNSLNPQAVEFMEREIILSSERFIGRSTFPKQIGGIDVGAYLLVTFDGEDMDQLNDVVEKAAEMVLEEGAIDVLVADTPNKKRDAWAARSSFLEAIEAETTWLDECDVVVPINKIAEFL
;
A
#
# COMPACT_ATOMS: atom_id res chain seq x y z
N SER A 1 19.40 13.12 -21.13
CA SER A 1 18.83 12.14 -22.06
C SER A 1 17.39 12.53 -22.40
N LEU A 2 16.98 12.41 -23.66
CA LEU A 2 15.58 12.62 -24.07
C LEU A 2 14.63 11.66 -23.34
N LEU A 3 15.09 10.45 -23.06
CA LEU A 3 14.32 9.48 -22.26
C LEU A 3 13.94 10.05 -20.88
N ASN A 4 14.90 10.62 -20.16
CA ASN A 4 14.63 11.18 -18.84
C ASN A 4 13.72 12.42 -18.88
N LEU A 5 13.73 13.15 -19.99
CA LEU A 5 12.81 14.27 -20.20
C LEU A 5 11.37 13.82 -20.48
N THR A 6 11.22 12.66 -21.14
CA THR A 6 9.92 12.12 -21.53
C THR A 6 9.24 11.37 -20.37
N ILE A 7 10.02 10.70 -19.50
CA ILE A 7 9.50 10.03 -18.31
C ILE A 7 8.90 11.07 -17.36
N GLY A 8 7.63 10.89 -16.95
CA GLY A 8 6.92 11.82 -16.07
C GLY A 8 6.45 13.12 -16.72
N SER A 9 6.48 13.21 -18.07
CA SER A 9 6.05 14.41 -18.79
C SER A 9 4.54 14.56 -18.95
N GLU A 10 3.75 13.58 -18.58
CA GLU A 10 2.26 13.59 -18.66
C GLU A 10 1.70 13.89 -20.07
N GLY A 11 2.49 13.62 -21.10
CA GLY A 11 2.05 13.71 -22.49
C GLY A 11 2.28 15.04 -23.23
N PRO A 12 2.64 16.20 -22.63
CA PRO A 12 2.77 17.45 -23.36
C PRO A 12 3.97 17.49 -24.32
N LEU A 13 4.96 16.62 -24.15
CA LEU A 13 6.16 16.58 -24.98
C LEU A 13 6.06 15.66 -26.21
N GLY A 14 5.06 14.80 -26.27
CA GLY A 14 4.86 13.88 -27.38
C GLY A 14 4.05 12.65 -27.03
N ILE A 15 3.78 11.84 -28.05
CA ILE A 15 3.08 10.55 -27.91
C ILE A 15 4.10 9.43 -28.00
N ILE A 16 4.15 8.57 -26.96
CA ILE A 16 5.00 7.39 -26.95
C ILE A 16 4.27 6.27 -27.70
N THR A 17 4.84 5.81 -28.82
CA THR A 17 4.24 4.78 -29.66
C THR A 17 4.83 3.39 -29.44
N GLU A 18 6.04 3.31 -28.91
CA GLU A 18 6.74 2.04 -28.64
C GLU A 18 7.67 2.17 -27.44
N LEU A 19 7.71 1.12 -26.59
CA LEU A 19 8.57 1.02 -25.42
C LEU A 19 9.31 -0.32 -25.40
N THR A 20 10.59 -0.27 -25.04
CA THR A 20 11.36 -1.46 -24.67
C THR A 20 11.62 -1.41 -23.18
N LEU A 21 11.05 -2.35 -22.42
CA LEU A 21 11.14 -2.40 -20.96
C LEU A 21 11.99 -3.59 -20.52
N LYS A 22 12.82 -3.36 -19.48
CA LYS A 22 13.45 -4.45 -18.75
C LYS A 22 12.40 -4.99 -17.75
N VAL A 23 12.14 -6.29 -17.82
CA VAL A 23 11.22 -6.98 -16.90
C VAL A 23 11.96 -7.86 -15.91
N LEU A 24 11.30 -8.17 -14.80
CA LEU A 24 11.75 -9.17 -13.83
C LEU A 24 10.92 -10.44 -13.99
N PRO A 25 11.44 -11.62 -13.63
CA PRO A 25 10.62 -12.82 -13.52
C PRO A 25 9.45 -12.58 -12.56
N ALA A 26 8.27 -13.11 -12.90
CA ALA A 26 7.14 -13.06 -11.98
C ALA A 26 7.45 -13.92 -10.74
N PRO A 27 7.20 -13.42 -9.52
CA PRO A 27 7.37 -14.21 -8.31
C PRO A 27 6.38 -15.38 -8.30
N LYS A 28 6.77 -16.50 -7.69
CA LYS A 28 5.88 -17.66 -7.57
C LYS A 28 4.86 -17.48 -6.46
N GLU A 29 5.30 -16.88 -5.35
CA GLU A 29 4.49 -16.72 -4.15
C GLU A 29 4.40 -15.26 -3.76
N THR A 30 3.26 -14.88 -3.19
CA THR A 30 3.04 -13.55 -2.61
C THR A 30 2.22 -13.67 -1.34
N VAL A 31 2.49 -12.82 -0.36
CA VAL A 31 1.69 -12.65 0.86
C VAL A 31 1.39 -11.18 1.04
N SER A 32 0.14 -10.83 1.30
CA SER A 32 -0.25 -9.46 1.64
C SER A 32 -0.71 -9.38 3.09
N LEU A 33 -0.27 -8.33 3.77
CA LEU A 33 -0.63 -8.01 5.15
C LEU A 33 -1.48 -6.75 5.18
N ILE A 34 -2.56 -6.78 5.96
CA ILE A 34 -3.30 -5.58 6.35
C ILE A 34 -2.90 -5.28 7.79
N ILE A 35 -2.29 -4.13 8.02
CA ILE A 35 -1.71 -3.75 9.30
C ILE A 35 -2.42 -2.48 9.78
N PRO A 36 -3.38 -2.61 10.72
CA PRO A 36 -4.12 -1.48 11.28
C PRO A 36 -3.33 -0.75 12.37
N PHE A 37 -3.47 0.58 12.37
CA PHE A 37 -2.92 1.49 13.39
C PHE A 37 -4.04 2.36 13.97
N GLU A 38 -3.85 2.86 15.19
CA GLU A 38 -4.75 3.82 15.80
C GLU A 38 -4.68 5.19 15.10
N GLY A 39 -3.46 5.62 14.75
CA GLY A 39 -3.18 6.91 14.10
C GLY A 39 -2.38 6.80 12.81
N LEU A 40 -2.39 7.89 12.05
CA LEU A 40 -1.65 8.00 10.79
C LEU A 40 -0.14 8.18 11.04
N ASP A 41 0.24 8.89 12.11
CA ASP A 41 1.65 9.19 12.39
C ASP A 41 2.48 7.93 12.63
N GLU A 42 1.99 7.00 13.47
CA GLU A 42 2.62 5.71 13.74
C GLU A 42 2.66 4.84 12.49
N CYS A 43 1.56 4.83 11.74
CA CYS A 43 1.45 4.12 10.48
C CYS A 43 2.56 4.54 9.49
N ILE A 44 2.71 5.84 9.25
CA ILE A 44 3.70 6.39 8.31
C ILE A 44 5.13 6.23 8.86
N ALA A 45 5.35 6.44 10.15
CA ALA A 45 6.67 6.28 10.78
C ALA A 45 7.21 4.84 10.69
N THR A 46 6.30 3.86 10.52
CA THR A 46 6.66 2.45 10.36
C THR A 46 7.21 2.13 8.96
N VAL A 47 6.82 2.88 7.92
CA VAL A 47 7.22 2.61 6.52
C VAL A 47 8.75 2.52 6.33
N PRO A 48 9.58 3.47 6.83
CA PRO A 48 11.03 3.37 6.69
C PRO A 48 11.67 2.18 7.42
N LYS A 49 10.97 1.60 8.40
CA LYS A 49 11.46 0.48 9.20
C LYS A 49 11.58 -0.81 8.39
N PHE A 50 10.71 -1.01 7.39
CA PHE A 50 10.83 -2.15 6.47
C PHE A 50 12.19 -2.16 5.79
N MET A 51 12.64 -1.02 5.25
CA MET A 51 13.95 -0.91 4.60
C MET A 51 15.09 -1.05 5.61
N LYS A 52 14.97 -0.41 6.78
CA LYS A 52 16.00 -0.46 7.84
C LYS A 52 16.24 -1.88 8.35
N ASN A 53 15.19 -2.70 8.40
CA ASN A 53 15.27 -4.11 8.82
C ASN A 53 15.51 -5.07 7.63
N SER A 54 15.81 -4.56 6.44
CA SER A 54 16.10 -5.36 5.24
C SER A 54 14.97 -6.32 4.84
N LEU A 55 13.72 -5.96 5.13
CA LEU A 55 12.55 -6.80 4.85
C LEU A 55 12.12 -6.73 3.37
N ASN A 56 12.48 -5.65 2.66
CA ASN A 56 12.30 -5.47 1.21
C ASN A 56 10.92 -5.89 0.67
N PRO A 57 9.80 -5.32 1.14
CA PRO A 57 8.48 -5.62 0.60
C PRO A 57 8.37 -5.19 -0.87
N GLN A 58 7.57 -5.92 -1.65
CA GLN A 58 7.23 -5.59 -3.02
C GLN A 58 6.42 -4.28 -3.10
N ALA A 59 5.53 -4.07 -2.13
CA ALA A 59 4.70 -2.88 -2.02
C ALA A 59 4.42 -2.55 -0.56
N VAL A 60 4.36 -1.25 -0.25
CA VAL A 60 3.89 -0.69 1.02
C VAL A 60 2.98 0.48 0.70
N GLU A 61 1.70 0.33 0.96
CA GLU A 61 0.68 1.35 0.77
C GLU A 61 0.16 1.80 2.13
N PHE A 62 0.21 3.08 2.44
CA PHE A 62 -0.51 3.61 3.60
C PHE A 62 -1.87 4.18 3.17
N MET A 63 -2.86 4.06 4.05
CA MET A 63 -4.23 4.45 3.75
C MET A 63 -4.89 4.94 5.02
N GLU A 64 -5.55 6.08 4.95
CA GLU A 64 -6.37 6.59 6.03
C GLU A 64 -7.73 5.86 6.10
N ARG A 65 -8.33 5.87 7.29
CA ARG A 65 -9.67 5.28 7.51
C ARG A 65 -10.72 5.82 6.55
N GLU A 66 -10.72 7.13 6.32
CA GLU A 66 -11.77 7.80 5.54
C GLU A 66 -11.78 7.34 4.08
N ILE A 67 -10.60 7.24 3.46
CA ILE A 67 -10.52 6.74 2.08
C ILE A 67 -10.90 5.26 1.98
N ILE A 68 -10.58 4.45 2.99
CA ILE A 68 -11.03 3.06 3.05
C ILE A 68 -12.55 2.97 3.16
N LEU A 69 -13.19 3.80 3.99
CA LEU A 69 -14.64 3.84 4.11
C LEU A 69 -15.32 4.23 2.79
N SER A 70 -14.78 5.24 2.11
CA SER A 70 -15.27 5.69 0.81
C SER A 70 -15.16 4.58 -0.24
N SER A 71 -13.97 4.00 -0.38
CA SER A 71 -13.70 2.92 -1.31
C SER A 71 -14.57 1.68 -1.06
N GLU A 72 -14.71 1.23 0.18
CA GLU A 72 -15.54 0.07 0.52
C GLU A 72 -17.03 0.32 0.24
N ARG A 73 -17.53 1.55 0.44
CA ARG A 73 -18.89 1.93 0.00
C ARG A 73 -19.03 1.84 -1.52
N PHE A 74 -18.03 2.35 -2.24
CA PHE A 74 -18.03 2.34 -3.70
C PHE A 74 -18.02 0.92 -4.29
N ILE A 75 -17.16 0.03 -3.77
CA ILE A 75 -17.06 -1.35 -4.26
C ILE A 75 -18.13 -2.28 -3.65
N GLY A 76 -18.85 -1.83 -2.61
CA GLY A 76 -19.89 -2.62 -1.92
C GLY A 76 -19.34 -3.78 -1.11
N ARG A 77 -18.13 -3.69 -0.59
CA ARG A 77 -17.46 -4.74 0.21
C ARG A 77 -16.68 -4.14 1.35
N SER A 78 -16.68 -4.81 2.52
CA SER A 78 -15.87 -4.46 3.68
C SER A 78 -14.75 -5.48 3.87
N THR A 79 -13.52 -5.02 3.82
CA THR A 79 -12.31 -5.85 3.91
C THR A 79 -11.43 -5.44 5.08
N PHE A 80 -11.37 -4.15 5.37
CA PHE A 80 -10.52 -3.59 6.41
C PHE A 80 -11.28 -3.48 7.73
N PRO A 81 -10.73 -3.96 8.88
CA PRO A 81 -11.39 -3.82 10.17
C PRO A 81 -11.44 -2.35 10.58
N LYS A 82 -12.57 -1.90 11.10
CA LYS A 82 -12.74 -0.51 11.57
C LYS A 82 -12.45 -0.37 13.07
N GLN A 83 -12.48 -1.50 13.78
CA GLN A 83 -12.18 -1.58 15.21
C GLN A 83 -11.61 -2.96 15.54
N ILE A 84 -10.63 -3.02 16.42
CA ILE A 84 -10.00 -4.26 16.90
C ILE A 84 -9.85 -4.16 18.42
N GLY A 85 -10.42 -5.13 19.16
CA GLY A 85 -10.31 -5.16 20.63
C GLY A 85 -10.88 -3.92 21.33
N GLY A 86 -11.78 -3.18 20.70
CA GLY A 86 -12.34 -1.93 21.22
C GLY A 86 -11.54 -0.69 20.86
N ILE A 87 -10.42 -0.83 20.13
CA ILE A 87 -9.59 0.27 19.60
C ILE A 87 -10.06 0.61 18.20
N ASP A 88 -10.35 1.88 17.94
CA ASP A 88 -10.67 2.38 16.61
C ASP A 88 -9.42 2.40 15.72
N VAL A 89 -9.57 1.94 14.48
CA VAL A 89 -8.49 1.98 13.50
C VAL A 89 -8.58 3.29 12.72
N GLY A 90 -7.52 4.09 12.76
CA GLY A 90 -7.40 5.36 12.05
C GLY A 90 -6.63 5.27 10.73
N ALA A 91 -5.71 4.33 10.63
CA ALA A 91 -4.89 4.14 9.42
C ALA A 91 -4.48 2.69 9.21
N TYR A 92 -4.05 2.37 7.99
CA TYR A 92 -3.64 1.02 7.60
C TYR A 92 -2.36 1.06 6.76
N LEU A 93 -1.52 0.04 6.90
CA LEU A 93 -0.59 -0.36 5.86
C LEU A 93 -1.12 -1.61 5.15
N LEU A 94 -1.07 -1.59 3.83
CA LEU A 94 -1.20 -2.79 2.99
C LEU A 94 0.19 -3.11 2.46
N VAL A 95 0.78 -4.19 2.97
CA VAL A 95 2.15 -4.58 2.65
C VAL A 95 2.12 -5.90 1.89
N THR A 96 2.83 -5.98 0.77
CA THR A 96 2.97 -7.22 0.02
C THR A 96 4.44 -7.63 -0.03
N PHE A 97 4.67 -8.88 0.30
CA PHE A 97 5.94 -9.56 0.11
C PHE A 97 5.82 -10.57 -1.02
N ASP A 98 6.89 -10.79 -1.75
CA ASP A 98 6.98 -11.76 -2.83
C ASP A 98 8.25 -12.61 -2.70
N GLY A 99 8.21 -13.80 -3.30
CA GLY A 99 9.32 -14.74 -3.21
C GLY A 99 9.15 -15.96 -4.11
N GLU A 100 10.18 -16.79 -4.12
CA GLU A 100 10.21 -18.06 -4.85
C GLU A 100 9.74 -19.26 -4.01
N ASP A 101 9.77 -19.11 -2.68
CA ASP A 101 9.51 -20.15 -1.69
C ASP A 101 8.65 -19.61 -0.54
N MET A 102 7.55 -20.30 -0.24
CA MET A 102 6.59 -19.91 0.79
C MET A 102 7.19 -19.99 2.21
N ASP A 103 8.09 -20.93 2.49
CA ASP A 103 8.68 -21.08 3.82
C ASP A 103 9.57 -19.86 4.14
N GLN A 104 10.43 -19.46 3.18
CA GLN A 104 11.25 -18.25 3.32
C GLN A 104 10.38 -16.98 3.42
N LEU A 105 9.27 -16.95 2.69
CA LEU A 105 8.35 -15.83 2.71
C LEU A 105 7.64 -15.71 4.06
N ASN A 106 7.27 -16.84 4.67
CA ASN A 106 6.69 -16.87 6.02
C ASN A 106 7.65 -16.34 7.08
N ASP A 107 8.95 -16.66 7.00
CA ASP A 107 9.98 -16.12 7.91
C ASP A 107 10.08 -14.57 7.80
N VAL A 108 9.96 -14.04 6.59
CA VAL A 108 9.97 -12.59 6.36
C VAL A 108 8.71 -11.93 6.90
N VAL A 109 7.55 -12.56 6.67
CA VAL A 109 6.25 -12.11 7.17
C VAL A 109 6.22 -12.10 8.70
N GLU A 110 6.74 -13.15 9.36
CA GLU A 110 6.82 -13.21 10.82
C GLU A 110 7.67 -12.07 11.40
N LYS A 111 8.87 -11.84 10.85
CA LYS A 111 9.74 -10.72 11.24
C LYS A 111 9.08 -9.36 11.00
N ALA A 112 8.36 -9.22 9.87
CA ALA A 112 7.63 -8.00 9.58
C ALA A 112 6.51 -7.78 10.59
N ALA A 113 5.76 -8.82 10.95
CA ALA A 113 4.68 -8.75 11.94
C ALA A 113 5.21 -8.36 13.32
N GLU A 114 6.29 -8.98 13.78
CA GLU A 114 6.94 -8.61 15.06
C GLU A 114 7.35 -7.13 15.05
N MET A 115 8.05 -6.71 13.99
CA MET A 115 8.52 -5.33 13.87
C MET A 115 7.38 -4.31 13.89
N VAL A 116 6.29 -4.53 13.13
CA VAL A 116 5.20 -3.54 13.09
C VAL A 116 4.41 -3.49 14.38
N LEU A 117 4.28 -4.61 15.11
CA LEU A 117 3.67 -4.63 16.44
C LEU A 117 4.51 -3.86 17.47
N GLU A 118 5.83 -3.94 17.41
CA GLU A 118 6.74 -3.13 18.24
C GLU A 118 6.64 -1.63 17.91
N GLU A 119 6.32 -1.28 16.66
CA GLU A 119 6.14 0.11 16.20
C GLU A 119 4.71 0.65 16.39
N GLY A 120 3.82 -0.09 17.07
CA GLY A 120 2.50 0.38 17.49
C GLY A 120 1.33 -0.07 16.60
N ALA A 121 1.53 -1.04 15.73
CA ALA A 121 0.39 -1.67 15.03
C ALA A 121 -0.55 -2.35 16.02
N ILE A 122 -1.87 -2.23 15.79
CA ILE A 122 -2.90 -2.86 16.63
C ILE A 122 -2.91 -4.38 16.42
N ASP A 123 -2.71 -4.81 15.16
CA ASP A 123 -2.75 -6.22 14.76
C ASP A 123 -2.07 -6.40 13.41
N VAL A 124 -1.89 -7.66 12.98
CA VAL A 124 -1.40 -8.02 11.64
C VAL A 124 -2.31 -9.08 11.04
N LEU A 125 -3.05 -8.69 10.02
CA LEU A 125 -4.00 -9.56 9.34
C LEU A 125 -3.41 -10.09 8.03
N VAL A 126 -3.23 -11.40 7.93
CA VAL A 126 -2.70 -12.03 6.72
C VAL A 126 -3.81 -12.26 5.71
N ALA A 127 -3.66 -11.70 4.52
CA ALA A 127 -4.49 -12.01 3.37
C ALA A 127 -3.95 -13.29 2.71
N ASP A 128 -4.27 -14.45 3.29
CA ASP A 128 -3.76 -15.77 2.96
C ASP A 128 -4.44 -16.43 1.76
N THR A 129 -5.60 -15.90 1.34
CA THR A 129 -6.34 -16.44 0.19
C THR A 129 -6.33 -15.48 -1.00
N PRO A 130 -6.42 -16.01 -2.25
CA PRO A 130 -6.52 -15.17 -3.44
C PRO A 130 -7.67 -14.16 -3.38
N ASN A 131 -8.79 -14.54 -2.75
CA ASN A 131 -9.94 -13.65 -2.59
C ASN A 131 -9.64 -12.50 -1.63
N LYS A 132 -9.07 -12.77 -0.45
CA LYS A 132 -8.71 -11.72 0.52
C LYS A 132 -7.69 -10.74 -0.08
N LYS A 133 -6.66 -11.26 -0.77
CA LYS A 133 -5.68 -10.41 -1.48
C LYS A 133 -6.37 -9.51 -2.50
N ARG A 134 -7.16 -10.11 -3.38
CA ARG A 134 -7.90 -9.37 -4.41
C ARG A 134 -8.81 -8.30 -3.81
N ASP A 135 -9.54 -8.61 -2.74
CA ASP A 135 -10.50 -7.70 -2.14
C ASP A 135 -9.78 -6.53 -1.43
N ALA A 136 -8.64 -6.76 -0.76
CA ALA A 136 -7.81 -5.70 -0.18
C ALA A 136 -7.25 -4.76 -1.26
N TRP A 137 -6.70 -5.33 -2.33
CA TRP A 137 -6.17 -4.54 -3.45
C TRP A 137 -7.26 -3.87 -4.28
N ALA A 138 -8.46 -4.46 -4.39
CA ALA A 138 -9.60 -3.82 -5.04
C ALA A 138 -10.03 -2.54 -4.29
N ALA A 139 -10.06 -2.57 -2.96
CA ALA A 139 -10.33 -1.39 -2.16
C ALA A 139 -9.27 -0.30 -2.40
N ARG A 140 -7.97 -0.64 -2.39
CA ARG A 140 -6.88 0.32 -2.67
C ARG A 140 -6.97 0.89 -4.08
N SER A 141 -7.25 0.06 -5.08
CA SER A 141 -7.27 0.47 -6.48
C SER A 141 -8.46 1.33 -6.88
N SER A 142 -9.51 1.39 -6.05
CA SER A 142 -10.72 2.16 -6.33
C SER A 142 -10.77 3.51 -5.62
N PHE A 143 -9.66 4.00 -5.06
CA PHE A 143 -9.64 5.27 -4.31
C PHE A 143 -10.06 6.46 -5.16
N LEU A 144 -9.50 6.58 -6.36
CA LEU A 144 -9.81 7.68 -7.27
C LEU A 144 -11.30 7.68 -7.64
N GLU A 145 -11.79 6.53 -8.12
CA GLU A 145 -13.19 6.38 -8.53
C GLU A 145 -14.17 6.58 -7.34
N ALA A 146 -13.77 6.17 -6.14
CA ALA A 146 -14.58 6.38 -4.94
C ALA A 146 -14.68 7.87 -4.59
N ILE A 147 -13.58 8.61 -4.66
CA ILE A 147 -13.56 10.07 -4.43
C ILE A 147 -14.35 10.78 -5.53
N GLU A 148 -14.14 10.43 -6.81
CA GLU A 148 -14.90 11.00 -7.93
C GLU A 148 -16.40 10.81 -7.80
N ALA A 149 -16.84 9.67 -7.25
CA ALA A 149 -18.26 9.40 -7.00
C ALA A 149 -18.87 10.27 -5.88
N GLU A 150 -18.05 10.77 -4.97
CA GLU A 150 -18.48 11.57 -3.80
C GLU A 150 -18.25 13.08 -3.99
N THR A 151 -17.49 13.51 -5.01
CA THR A 151 -17.14 14.90 -5.26
C THR A 151 -17.60 15.38 -6.63
N THR A 152 -17.84 16.68 -6.77
CA THR A 152 -18.21 17.31 -8.05
C THR A 152 -17.00 17.76 -8.85
N TRP A 153 -15.85 17.85 -8.23
CA TRP A 153 -14.59 18.25 -8.82
C TRP A 153 -13.43 17.62 -8.04
N LEU A 154 -12.45 17.12 -8.75
CA LEU A 154 -11.25 16.49 -8.21
C LEU A 154 -10.04 16.96 -9.01
N ASP A 155 -8.96 17.24 -8.31
CA ASP A 155 -7.62 17.40 -8.86
C ASP A 155 -6.68 16.49 -8.07
N GLU A 156 -5.84 15.75 -8.76
CA GLU A 156 -4.91 14.82 -8.14
C GLU A 156 -3.47 15.30 -8.30
N CYS A 157 -2.65 15.04 -7.30
CA CYS A 157 -1.24 15.37 -7.32
C CYS A 157 -0.42 14.13 -6.94
N ASP A 158 0.41 13.68 -7.88
CA ASP A 158 1.37 12.59 -7.64
C ASP A 158 2.75 13.20 -7.38
N VAL A 159 3.22 13.08 -6.15
CA VAL A 159 4.49 13.67 -5.71
C VAL A 159 5.40 12.62 -5.06
N VAL A 160 6.68 12.78 -5.25
CA VAL A 160 7.71 11.92 -4.64
C VAL A 160 8.47 12.71 -3.59
N VAL A 161 8.53 12.18 -2.39
CA VAL A 161 9.31 12.73 -1.28
C VAL A 161 10.27 11.65 -0.75
N PRO A 162 11.40 12.03 -0.13
CA PRO A 162 12.25 11.07 0.55
C PRO A 162 11.46 10.29 1.61
N ILE A 163 11.66 8.96 1.67
CA ILE A 163 10.87 8.06 2.52
C ILE A 163 10.84 8.48 4.01
N ASN A 164 11.93 9.06 4.50
CA ASN A 164 12.03 9.57 5.88
C ASN A 164 11.41 10.96 6.08
N LYS A 165 10.79 11.53 5.04
CA LYS A 165 10.13 12.84 5.06
C LYS A 165 8.63 12.74 4.79
N ILE A 166 8.08 11.55 4.60
CA ILE A 166 6.66 11.36 4.30
C ILE A 166 5.78 11.94 5.41
N ALA A 167 6.06 11.61 6.68
CA ALA A 167 5.30 12.10 7.82
C ALA A 167 5.36 13.63 8.03
N GLU A 168 6.46 14.28 7.61
CA GLU A 168 6.60 15.74 7.67
C GLU A 168 5.87 16.41 6.50
N PHE A 169 5.72 15.71 5.39
CA PHE A 169 5.07 16.22 4.18
C PHE A 169 3.53 16.20 4.29
N LEU A 170 2.95 15.16 4.92
CA LEU A 170 1.51 14.99 5.14
C LEU A 170 1.03 15.83 6.32
#